data_c78890b964d9edfa43743b56e465280e
#
_entry.id   c78890b964d9edfa43743b56e465280e
#
_cell.length_a   1.000
_cell.length_b   1.000
_cell.length_c   1.000
_cell.angle_alpha   90.00
_cell.angle_beta   90.00
_cell.angle_gamma   90.00
#
_symmetry.space_group_name_H-M   'P 1'
#
loop_
_entity.id
_entity.type
_entity.pdbx_description
1 polymer ?
#
loop_
_entity_poly.entity_id
_entity_poly.type
_entity_poly.pdbx_seq_one_letter_code
_entity_poly.pdbx_strand_id
1 'polypeptide(L)'
;MKRIIISFLGLLTVAQLLSSCKDTFLDENPKSLYTPQTSLVDSLGFEAGMAGLMSVVREQYTYDARQGLLGTMQLGTDVCIPGSPEGVEVPYYNYNLLNSQDAAASIWWSWAYRTINNANVIIQQASVAPATVRQGYKNRITAEAKFYRAYAYNFLATLYGDVPLIDQPATGPRNDYTRTPLAEVNTFIINDLTSSIPNLSLVTNPRLASGRIHRAVAQQLLAEVYLRTGQNNLAEQQCQAIISSGLFKLITARYGVRSGQPGDYYSDMFVVGNQRRSQGNTELIWGIEQQLNIPGGTTSAQQRRMWIPGYYGISGMLVADSLGGRGIGRMRLSNWVDYRLFAANDIRNSKYNLRRRFYYNDPKSANYGKRVIATGSDTLFRITPYITKWAMYDPADEFGYGTIKDIPMMRLGETYLLLAEAQFKQGNLAGAAASINVLRTRAKADQVTAGDITLNFILDERTRELIGEEQRRLTLVRTGTLVERTNRLNGASVSGLTQKNVLLPIPQTERDLNNGALSQNPGY
;
A
#
# COMPACT_ATOMS: atom_id res chain seq x y z
N MET A 1 -21.81 -78.08 -27.36
CA MET A 1 -22.71 -76.95 -27.00
C MET A 1 -22.44 -76.35 -25.62
N LYS A 2 -22.35 -77.11 -24.52
CA LYS A 2 -22.12 -76.52 -23.17
C LYS A 2 -20.83 -75.66 -23.02
N ARG A 3 -19.73 -76.03 -23.65
CA ARG A 3 -18.45 -75.24 -23.58
C ARG A 3 -18.51 -73.92 -24.36
N ILE A 4 -19.28 -73.84 -25.45
CA ILE A 4 -19.44 -72.60 -26.24
C ILE A 4 -20.30 -71.60 -25.47
N ILE A 5 -21.34 -72.06 -24.78
CA ILE A 5 -22.23 -71.21 -23.98
C ILE A 5 -21.49 -70.58 -22.79
N ILE A 6 -20.61 -71.33 -22.11
CA ILE A 6 -19.80 -70.82 -20.99
C ILE A 6 -18.78 -69.77 -21.49
N SER A 7 -18.16 -69.97 -22.66
CA SER A 7 -17.25 -68.98 -23.24
C SER A 7 -17.96 -67.68 -23.67
N PHE A 8 -19.20 -67.79 -24.16
CA PHE A 8 -20.00 -66.61 -24.55
C PHE A 8 -20.52 -65.87 -23.32
N LEU A 9 -20.89 -66.54 -22.24
CA LEU A 9 -21.29 -65.91 -20.98
C LEU A 9 -20.10 -65.20 -20.32
N GLY A 10 -18.89 -65.76 -20.38
CA GLY A 10 -17.66 -65.15 -19.86
C GLY A 10 -17.27 -63.87 -20.64
N LEU A 11 -17.47 -63.87 -21.98
CA LEU A 11 -17.21 -62.68 -22.79
C LEU A 11 -18.21 -61.54 -22.53
N LEU A 12 -19.51 -61.89 -22.28
CA LEU A 12 -20.54 -60.88 -21.96
C LEU A 12 -20.31 -60.22 -20.60
N THR A 13 -19.84 -60.98 -19.59
CA THR A 13 -19.51 -60.42 -18.26
C THR A 13 -18.27 -59.55 -18.31
N VAL A 14 -17.27 -59.86 -19.10
CA VAL A 14 -16.09 -59.01 -19.29
C VAL A 14 -16.45 -57.73 -20.06
N ALA A 15 -17.32 -57.79 -21.03
CA ALA A 15 -17.80 -56.60 -21.77
C ALA A 15 -18.64 -55.66 -20.89
N GLN A 16 -19.38 -56.14 -19.90
CA GLN A 16 -20.11 -55.32 -18.96
C GLN A 16 -19.22 -54.65 -17.91
N LEU A 17 -18.04 -55.21 -17.60
CA LEU A 17 -17.06 -54.61 -16.70
C LEU A 17 -16.27 -53.47 -17.37
N LEU A 18 -16.22 -53.39 -18.70
CA LEU A 18 -15.52 -52.36 -19.42
C LEU A 18 -16.39 -51.10 -19.71
N SER A 19 -17.71 -51.18 -19.47
CA SER A 19 -18.62 -50.04 -19.72
C SER A 19 -19.00 -49.23 -18.46
N SER A 20 -18.33 -49.47 -17.33
CA SER A 20 -18.73 -48.91 -16.01
C SER A 20 -18.02 -47.64 -15.56
N CYS A 21 -17.15 -47.05 -16.35
CA CYS A 21 -16.61 -45.74 -16.03
C CYS A 21 -17.25 -44.69 -16.93
N LYS A 22 -18.26 -44.02 -16.42
CA LYS A 22 -18.63 -42.69 -16.96
C LYS A 22 -17.52 -41.73 -16.49
N ASP A 23 -16.94 -40.97 -17.40
CA ASP A 23 -15.96 -39.94 -17.11
C ASP A 23 -16.44 -38.97 -16.00
N THR A 24 -17.75 -38.80 -15.85
CA THR A 24 -18.40 -38.00 -14.80
C THR A 24 -18.35 -38.63 -13.38
N PHE A 25 -17.93 -39.89 -13.23
CA PHE A 25 -17.79 -40.50 -11.87
C PHE A 25 -16.56 -39.95 -11.12
N LEU A 26 -15.56 -39.46 -11.85
CA LEU A 26 -14.36 -38.82 -11.29
C LEU A 26 -14.49 -37.31 -11.19
N ASP A 27 -15.59 -36.72 -11.66
CA ASP A 27 -15.89 -35.32 -11.46
C ASP A 27 -16.27 -35.12 -9.98
N GLU A 28 -15.27 -34.80 -9.17
CA GLU A 28 -15.48 -34.38 -7.81
C GLU A 28 -16.35 -33.13 -7.78
N ASN A 29 -17.60 -33.27 -7.37
CA ASN A 29 -18.46 -32.13 -7.04
C ASN A 29 -18.53 -31.98 -5.51
N PRO A 30 -17.52 -31.38 -4.89
CA PRO A 30 -17.43 -31.28 -3.44
C PRO A 30 -18.52 -30.34 -2.92
N LYS A 31 -19.58 -30.89 -2.37
CA LYS A 31 -20.70 -30.13 -1.79
C LYS A 31 -20.29 -29.24 -0.60
N SER A 32 -19.09 -29.42 -0.08
CA SER A 32 -18.51 -28.68 1.05
C SER A 32 -17.43 -27.68 0.67
N LEU A 33 -16.98 -27.61 -0.58
CA LEU A 33 -15.97 -26.67 -1.06
C LEU A 33 -16.60 -25.60 -1.94
N TYR A 34 -16.45 -24.35 -1.55
CA TYR A 34 -16.82 -23.21 -2.37
C TYR A 34 -15.78 -23.05 -3.49
N THR A 35 -16.14 -23.35 -4.73
CA THR A 35 -15.32 -23.06 -5.90
C THR A 35 -15.74 -21.71 -6.51
N PRO A 36 -14.88 -21.04 -7.26
CA PRO A 36 -15.28 -19.81 -7.97
C PRO A 36 -16.54 -20.00 -8.85
N GLN A 37 -16.65 -21.15 -9.51
CA GLN A 37 -17.77 -21.50 -10.39
C GLN A 37 -19.10 -21.67 -9.66
N THR A 38 -19.07 -22.09 -8.40
CA THR A 38 -20.28 -22.29 -7.58
C THR A 38 -20.61 -21.09 -6.70
N SER A 39 -19.61 -20.24 -6.40
CA SER A 39 -19.74 -19.12 -5.47
C SER A 39 -19.94 -17.77 -6.17
N LEU A 40 -19.31 -17.55 -7.33
CA LEU A 40 -19.39 -16.28 -8.06
C LEU A 40 -20.47 -16.32 -9.15
N VAL A 41 -21.69 -16.70 -8.77
CA VAL A 41 -22.82 -16.90 -9.67
C VAL A 41 -23.88 -15.80 -9.57
N ASP A 42 -23.82 -14.99 -8.53
CA ASP A 42 -24.75 -13.87 -8.29
C ASP A 42 -24.02 -12.66 -7.69
N SER A 43 -24.74 -11.57 -7.47
CA SER A 43 -24.14 -10.34 -6.93
C SER A 43 -23.56 -10.53 -5.54
N LEU A 44 -24.16 -11.37 -4.69
CA LEU A 44 -23.69 -11.60 -3.33
C LEU A 44 -22.36 -12.36 -3.34
N GLY A 45 -22.26 -13.39 -4.17
CA GLY A 45 -21.02 -14.13 -4.35
C GLY A 45 -19.88 -13.25 -4.87
N PHE A 46 -20.17 -12.37 -5.85
CA PHE A 46 -19.18 -11.40 -6.33
C PHE A 46 -18.75 -10.39 -5.25
N GLU A 47 -19.67 -9.89 -4.41
CA GLU A 47 -19.29 -9.01 -3.29
C GLU A 47 -18.41 -9.75 -2.28
N ALA A 48 -18.69 -11.03 -1.98
CA ALA A 48 -17.85 -11.87 -1.13
C ALA A 48 -16.46 -12.10 -1.76
N GLY A 49 -16.39 -12.40 -3.05
CA GLY A 49 -15.14 -12.54 -3.79
C GLY A 49 -14.31 -11.25 -3.77
N MET A 50 -14.95 -10.10 -3.94
CA MET A 50 -14.29 -8.80 -3.85
C MET A 50 -13.80 -8.51 -2.44
N ALA A 51 -14.56 -8.85 -1.40
CA ALA A 51 -14.12 -8.74 -0.01
C ALA A 51 -12.86 -9.60 0.25
N GLY A 52 -12.82 -10.82 -0.30
CA GLY A 52 -11.63 -11.68 -0.27
C GLY A 52 -10.41 -11.04 -0.95
N LEU A 53 -10.58 -10.46 -2.15
CA LEU A 53 -9.52 -9.72 -2.85
C LEU A 53 -9.02 -8.53 -2.02
N MET A 54 -9.93 -7.72 -1.47
CA MET A 54 -9.60 -6.58 -0.62
C MET A 54 -8.87 -7.00 0.66
N SER A 55 -9.20 -8.18 1.22
CA SER A 55 -8.48 -8.74 2.37
C SER A 55 -7.02 -9.05 2.03
N VAL A 56 -6.75 -9.64 0.87
CA VAL A 56 -5.36 -9.87 0.41
C VAL A 56 -4.61 -8.55 0.20
N VAL A 57 -5.25 -7.55 -0.41
CA VAL A 57 -4.63 -6.22 -0.58
C VAL A 57 -4.26 -5.59 0.76
N ARG A 58 -5.08 -5.76 1.79
CA ARG A 58 -4.84 -5.25 3.14
C ARG A 58 -3.61 -5.89 3.80
N GLU A 59 -3.24 -7.11 3.46
CA GLU A 59 -2.12 -7.83 4.09
C GLU A 59 -0.80 -7.06 4.02
N GLN A 60 -0.60 -6.17 3.04
CA GLN A 60 0.57 -5.31 2.99
C GLN A 60 0.76 -4.44 4.25
N TYR A 61 -0.32 -4.19 5.02
CA TYR A 61 -0.29 -3.38 6.24
C TYR A 61 -0.53 -4.18 7.53
N THR A 62 -1.04 -5.39 7.42
CA THR A 62 -1.56 -6.18 8.55
C THR A 62 -0.90 -7.55 8.66
N TYR A 63 0.27 -7.72 8.04
CA TYR A 63 0.97 -8.99 8.08
C TYR A 63 1.54 -9.26 9.48
N ASP A 64 0.84 -10.04 10.28
CA ASP A 64 1.08 -10.27 11.71
C ASP A 64 2.44 -10.89 12.01
N ALA A 65 2.93 -11.76 11.13
CA ALA A 65 4.15 -12.48 11.38
C ALA A 65 5.43 -11.65 11.19
N ARG A 66 5.36 -10.45 10.58
CA ARG A 66 6.55 -9.68 10.19
C ARG A 66 6.34 -8.17 10.25
N GLN A 67 6.42 -7.63 11.46
CA GLN A 67 6.24 -6.19 11.71
C GLN A 67 7.20 -5.31 10.90
N GLY A 68 8.45 -5.75 10.75
CA GLY A 68 9.47 -5.02 9.97
C GLY A 68 9.17 -4.92 8.48
N LEU A 69 8.21 -5.67 7.95
CA LEU A 69 7.90 -5.67 6.52
C LEU A 69 7.54 -4.27 6.00
N LEU A 70 6.75 -3.49 6.73
CA LEU A 70 6.43 -2.10 6.37
C LEU A 70 7.68 -1.21 6.34
N GLY A 71 8.66 -1.52 7.20
CA GLY A 71 9.95 -0.82 7.25
C GLY A 71 10.71 -0.91 5.93
N THR A 72 10.55 -1.97 5.15
CA THR A 72 11.24 -2.16 3.88
C THR A 72 10.88 -1.10 2.83
N MET A 73 9.72 -0.45 2.97
CA MET A 73 9.28 0.64 2.08
C MET A 73 9.74 2.02 2.54
N GLN A 74 10.29 2.15 3.75
CA GLN A 74 10.68 3.41 4.38
C GLN A 74 12.17 3.46 4.72
N LEU A 75 12.71 2.38 5.30
CA LEU A 75 14.12 2.29 5.68
C LEU A 75 15.02 2.21 4.45
N GLY A 76 16.22 2.72 4.58
CA GLY A 76 17.18 2.80 3.47
C GLY A 76 16.68 3.68 2.33
N THR A 77 15.85 4.67 2.66
CA THR A 77 15.44 5.79 1.81
C THR A 77 15.91 7.11 2.44
N ASP A 78 15.56 8.22 1.86
CA ASP A 78 15.92 9.55 2.35
C ASP A 78 15.19 9.93 3.67
N VAL A 79 14.08 9.25 4.02
CA VAL A 79 13.18 9.70 5.10
C VAL A 79 13.36 9.00 6.45
N CYS A 80 13.83 7.76 6.46
CA CYS A 80 13.84 6.93 7.67
C CYS A 80 15.16 6.22 7.92
N ILE A 81 15.47 6.08 9.19
CA ILE A 81 16.58 5.29 9.72
C ILE A 81 16.05 4.24 10.71
N PRO A 82 16.79 3.15 10.96
CA PRO A 82 16.36 2.14 11.92
C PRO A 82 16.30 2.72 13.34
N GLY A 83 15.27 2.31 14.08
CA GLY A 83 15.15 2.56 15.51
C GLY A 83 15.43 1.26 16.29
N SER A 84 14.40 0.42 16.45
CA SER A 84 14.50 -0.93 17.02
C SER A 84 14.08 -1.95 15.95
N PRO A 85 14.94 -2.30 15.00
CA PRO A 85 14.60 -3.18 13.89
C PRO A 85 14.26 -4.60 14.37
N GLU A 86 13.45 -5.32 13.59
CA GLU A 86 13.02 -6.68 13.89
C GLU A 86 13.88 -7.72 13.17
N GLY A 87 14.44 -7.38 12.03
CA GLY A 87 15.32 -8.24 11.25
C GLY A 87 15.00 -8.29 9.75
N VAL A 88 13.74 -8.44 9.36
CA VAL A 88 13.31 -8.55 7.96
C VAL A 88 13.60 -7.28 7.14
N GLU A 89 13.66 -6.14 7.79
CA GLU A 89 13.98 -4.84 7.20
C GLU A 89 15.48 -4.54 7.16
N VAL A 90 16.33 -5.33 7.82
CA VAL A 90 17.78 -5.08 7.91
C VAL A 90 18.44 -4.97 6.53
N PRO A 91 18.14 -5.85 5.53
CA PRO A 91 18.71 -5.72 4.20
C PRO A 91 18.32 -4.43 3.46
N TYR A 92 17.32 -3.70 3.93
CA TYR A 92 16.82 -2.49 3.29
C TYR A 92 17.48 -1.20 3.79
N TYR A 93 18.37 -1.27 4.77
CA TYR A 93 19.31 -0.21 5.14
C TYR A 93 20.76 -0.68 5.21
N ASN A 94 21.00 -2.01 5.21
CA ASN A 94 22.29 -2.61 4.97
C ASN A 94 22.21 -3.47 3.69
N TYR A 95 22.30 -2.82 2.56
CA TYR A 95 22.11 -3.44 1.23
C TYR A 95 23.17 -4.49 0.88
N ASN A 96 24.28 -4.57 1.63
CA ASN A 96 25.24 -5.67 1.48
C ASN A 96 24.63 -7.04 1.79
N LEU A 97 23.52 -7.06 2.56
CA LEU A 97 22.82 -8.29 2.92
C LEU A 97 21.68 -8.64 1.95
N LEU A 98 21.28 -7.71 1.06
CA LEU A 98 20.16 -7.93 0.15
C LEU A 98 20.56 -8.90 -0.98
N ASN A 99 19.89 -10.03 -1.05
CA ASN A 99 20.15 -11.11 -2.01
C ASN A 99 18.86 -11.83 -2.41
N SER A 100 18.93 -12.83 -3.29
CA SER A 100 17.78 -13.57 -3.83
C SER A 100 16.98 -14.39 -2.79
N GLN A 101 17.54 -14.61 -1.61
CA GLN A 101 16.87 -15.30 -0.50
C GLN A 101 16.18 -14.32 0.46
N ASP A 102 16.10 -13.03 0.12
CA ASP A 102 15.49 -12.02 0.97
C ASP A 102 14.00 -12.32 1.21
N ALA A 103 13.66 -12.40 2.50
CA ALA A 103 12.32 -12.78 2.92
C ALA A 103 11.27 -11.71 2.56
N ALA A 104 11.60 -10.42 2.65
CA ALA A 104 10.65 -9.36 2.34
C ALA A 104 10.40 -9.28 0.83
N ALA A 105 11.43 -9.43 -0.01
CA ALA A 105 11.26 -9.52 -1.46
C ALA A 105 10.32 -10.68 -1.84
N SER A 106 10.50 -11.85 -1.22
CA SER A 106 9.60 -13.00 -1.46
C SER A 106 8.16 -12.74 -1.02
N ILE A 107 7.95 -12.10 0.14
CA ILE A 107 6.63 -11.78 0.65
C ILE A 107 5.91 -10.80 -0.27
N TRP A 108 6.59 -9.72 -0.71
CA TRP A 108 6.02 -8.74 -1.62
C TRP A 108 5.65 -9.33 -2.98
N TRP A 109 6.48 -10.21 -3.50
CA TRP A 109 6.21 -10.95 -4.74
C TRP A 109 4.96 -11.82 -4.60
N SER A 110 4.91 -12.67 -3.59
CA SER A 110 3.78 -13.57 -3.33
C SER A 110 2.48 -12.82 -3.07
N TRP A 111 2.53 -11.72 -2.31
CA TRP A 111 1.37 -10.86 -2.10
C TRP A 111 0.81 -10.30 -3.41
N ALA A 112 1.68 -9.81 -4.28
CA ALA A 112 1.26 -9.24 -5.55
C ALA A 112 0.62 -10.29 -6.46
N TYR A 113 1.22 -11.48 -6.61
CA TYR A 113 0.66 -12.53 -7.46
C TYR A 113 -0.60 -13.15 -6.89
N ARG A 114 -0.77 -13.23 -5.57
CA ARG A 114 -2.06 -13.62 -4.97
C ARG A 114 -3.15 -12.59 -5.28
N THR A 115 -2.83 -11.31 -5.19
CA THR A 115 -3.75 -10.22 -5.58
C THR A 115 -4.14 -10.32 -7.05
N ILE A 116 -3.17 -10.54 -7.94
CA ILE A 116 -3.39 -10.71 -9.39
C ILE A 116 -4.29 -11.92 -9.67
N ASN A 117 -3.99 -13.08 -9.07
CA ASN A 117 -4.78 -14.28 -9.29
C ASN A 117 -6.24 -14.12 -8.82
N ASN A 118 -6.46 -13.54 -7.64
CA ASN A 118 -7.81 -13.29 -7.14
C ASN A 118 -8.59 -12.31 -8.03
N ALA A 119 -7.91 -11.28 -8.56
CA ALA A 119 -8.51 -10.37 -9.52
C ALA A 119 -8.86 -11.09 -10.83
N ASN A 120 -7.97 -11.94 -11.36
CA ASN A 120 -8.20 -12.74 -12.57
C ASN A 120 -9.41 -13.65 -12.41
N VAL A 121 -9.56 -14.31 -11.25
CA VAL A 121 -10.73 -15.16 -10.95
C VAL A 121 -12.03 -14.35 -11.04
N ILE A 122 -12.09 -13.17 -10.41
CA ILE A 122 -13.28 -12.31 -10.46
C ILE A 122 -13.57 -11.86 -11.89
N ILE A 123 -12.56 -11.43 -12.64
CA ILE A 123 -12.69 -10.97 -14.02
C ILE A 123 -13.25 -12.10 -14.90
N GLN A 124 -12.67 -13.30 -14.80
CA GLN A 124 -13.10 -14.45 -15.58
C GLN A 124 -14.54 -14.85 -15.24
N GLN A 125 -14.86 -14.98 -13.94
CA GLN A 125 -16.21 -15.38 -13.53
C GLN A 125 -17.26 -14.32 -13.90
N ALA A 126 -16.93 -13.04 -13.85
CA ALA A 126 -17.83 -11.98 -14.30
C ALA A 126 -18.15 -12.06 -15.81
N SER A 127 -17.21 -12.53 -16.63
CA SER A 127 -17.42 -12.70 -18.08
C SER A 127 -18.40 -13.83 -18.43
N VAL A 128 -18.44 -14.89 -17.61
CA VAL A 128 -19.31 -16.06 -17.82
C VAL A 128 -20.53 -16.08 -16.88
N ALA A 129 -20.70 -15.06 -16.05
CA ALA A 129 -21.79 -14.98 -15.09
C ALA A 129 -23.16 -15.01 -15.78
N PRO A 130 -24.19 -15.64 -15.16
CA PRO A 130 -25.54 -15.75 -15.73
C PRO A 130 -26.16 -14.39 -16.10
N ALA A 131 -27.11 -14.39 -17.00
CA ALA A 131 -27.85 -13.18 -17.43
C ALA A 131 -28.65 -12.51 -16.27
N THR A 132 -28.94 -13.25 -15.20
CA THR A 132 -29.52 -12.73 -13.96
C THR A 132 -28.64 -11.70 -13.27
N VAL A 133 -27.31 -11.76 -13.46
CA VAL A 133 -26.37 -10.73 -13.02
C VAL A 133 -26.36 -9.60 -14.05
N ARG A 134 -26.86 -8.42 -13.66
CA ARG A 134 -27.00 -7.26 -14.56
C ARG A 134 -25.66 -6.85 -15.18
N GLN A 135 -25.67 -6.53 -16.48
CA GLN A 135 -24.44 -6.16 -17.21
C GLN A 135 -23.68 -4.97 -16.58
N GLY A 136 -24.38 -3.94 -16.14
CA GLY A 136 -23.75 -2.80 -15.46
C GLY A 136 -23.05 -3.18 -14.14
N TYR A 137 -23.56 -4.19 -13.44
CA TYR A 137 -22.89 -4.76 -12.26
C TYR A 137 -21.63 -5.54 -12.66
N LYS A 138 -21.71 -6.41 -13.68
CA LYS A 138 -20.56 -7.15 -14.22
C LYS A 138 -19.44 -6.19 -14.65
N ASN A 139 -19.79 -5.12 -15.37
CA ASN A 139 -18.83 -4.10 -15.81
C ASN A 139 -18.12 -3.44 -14.61
N ARG A 140 -18.89 -3.07 -13.57
CA ARG A 140 -18.33 -2.43 -12.38
C ARG A 140 -17.41 -3.37 -11.62
N ILE A 141 -17.84 -4.62 -11.36
CA ILE A 141 -17.03 -5.57 -10.57
C ILE A 141 -15.74 -5.94 -11.32
N THR A 142 -15.83 -6.10 -12.64
CA THR A 142 -14.66 -6.31 -13.51
C THR A 142 -13.71 -5.11 -13.44
N ALA A 143 -14.22 -3.89 -13.48
CA ALA A 143 -13.40 -2.68 -13.40
C ALA A 143 -12.69 -2.54 -12.05
N GLU A 144 -13.37 -2.87 -10.95
CA GLU A 144 -12.73 -2.88 -9.62
C GLU A 144 -11.65 -3.97 -9.52
N ALA A 145 -11.91 -5.17 -10.02
CA ALA A 145 -10.92 -6.25 -10.03
C ALA A 145 -9.70 -5.91 -10.91
N LYS A 146 -9.91 -5.32 -12.09
CA LYS A 146 -8.83 -4.81 -12.95
C LYS A 146 -8.00 -3.73 -12.27
N PHE A 147 -8.63 -2.83 -11.51
CA PHE A 147 -7.88 -1.87 -10.71
C PHE A 147 -6.93 -2.54 -9.73
N TYR A 148 -7.38 -3.54 -8.98
CA TYR A 148 -6.51 -4.25 -8.02
C TYR A 148 -5.40 -5.04 -8.72
N ARG A 149 -5.68 -5.60 -9.89
CA ARG A 149 -4.66 -6.25 -10.72
C ARG A 149 -3.61 -5.25 -11.19
N ALA A 150 -4.03 -4.12 -11.71
CA ALA A 150 -3.15 -3.01 -12.10
C ALA A 150 -2.33 -2.47 -10.92
N TYR A 151 -2.92 -2.35 -9.74
CA TYR A 151 -2.24 -1.92 -8.52
C TYR A 151 -1.12 -2.89 -8.12
N ALA A 152 -1.40 -4.20 -8.15
CA ALA A 152 -0.39 -5.21 -7.85
C ALA A 152 0.73 -5.25 -8.91
N TYR A 153 0.39 -5.13 -10.20
CA TYR A 153 1.39 -5.02 -11.25
C TYR A 153 2.19 -3.72 -11.19
N ASN A 154 1.59 -2.59 -10.78
CA ASN A 154 2.32 -1.34 -10.57
C ASN A 154 3.40 -1.49 -9.48
N PHE A 155 3.08 -2.23 -8.42
CA PHE A 155 4.02 -2.57 -7.36
C PHE A 155 5.17 -3.46 -7.88
N LEU A 156 4.84 -4.54 -8.59
CA LEU A 156 5.83 -5.45 -9.19
C LEU A 156 6.73 -4.73 -10.20
N ALA A 157 6.13 -3.99 -11.14
CA ALA A 157 6.84 -3.23 -12.16
C ALA A 157 7.82 -2.22 -11.57
N THR A 158 7.45 -1.58 -10.47
CA THR A 158 8.31 -0.61 -9.80
C THR A 158 9.46 -1.27 -9.06
N LEU A 159 9.22 -2.38 -8.35
CA LEU A 159 10.24 -2.99 -7.48
C LEU A 159 11.08 -4.08 -8.15
N TYR A 160 10.52 -4.77 -9.15
CA TYR A 160 11.22 -5.93 -9.76
C TYR A 160 11.53 -5.73 -11.25
N GLY A 161 10.95 -4.70 -11.89
CA GLY A 161 11.13 -4.46 -13.32
C GLY A 161 10.32 -5.44 -14.18
N ASP A 162 11.02 -6.20 -15.05
CA ASP A 162 10.39 -7.25 -15.83
C ASP A 162 9.87 -8.37 -14.93
N VAL A 163 8.63 -8.80 -15.16
CA VAL A 163 7.95 -9.82 -14.33
C VAL A 163 7.00 -10.67 -15.17
N PRO A 164 6.66 -11.90 -14.78
CA PRO A 164 5.64 -12.69 -15.48
C PRO A 164 4.30 -11.96 -15.58
N LEU A 165 3.76 -11.85 -16.79
CA LEU A 165 2.44 -11.28 -17.02
C LEU A 165 1.40 -12.41 -17.04
N ILE A 166 0.50 -12.44 -16.06
CA ILE A 166 -0.52 -13.47 -15.85
C ILE A 166 -1.88 -12.77 -15.86
N ASP A 167 -2.67 -12.98 -16.92
CA ASP A 167 -3.97 -12.34 -17.12
C ASP A 167 -5.16 -13.29 -16.93
N GLN A 168 -4.88 -14.58 -16.68
CA GLN A 168 -5.86 -15.62 -16.41
C GLN A 168 -5.65 -16.23 -15.01
N PRO A 169 -6.71 -16.79 -14.40
CA PRO A 169 -6.55 -17.54 -13.15
C PRO A 169 -5.61 -18.74 -13.32
N ALA A 170 -4.90 -19.08 -12.26
CA ALA A 170 -4.13 -20.31 -12.21
C ALA A 170 -5.06 -21.52 -12.27
N THR A 171 -4.80 -22.45 -13.19
CA THR A 171 -5.55 -23.71 -13.37
C THR A 171 -4.80 -24.92 -12.83
N GLY A 172 -3.54 -24.75 -12.42
CA GLY A 172 -2.67 -25.79 -11.87
C GLY A 172 -1.23 -25.31 -11.75
N PRO A 173 -0.34 -26.16 -11.25
CA PRO A 173 1.08 -25.86 -11.16
C PRO A 173 1.69 -25.64 -12.55
N ARG A 174 2.51 -24.57 -12.67
CA ARG A 174 3.32 -24.28 -13.86
C ARG A 174 4.75 -23.94 -13.43
N ASN A 175 5.71 -24.33 -14.26
CA ASN A 175 7.14 -24.14 -14.02
C ASN A 175 7.89 -23.55 -15.23
N ASP A 176 7.18 -22.90 -16.13
CA ASP A 176 7.66 -22.35 -17.40
C ASP A 176 7.43 -20.84 -17.54
N TYR A 177 7.22 -20.15 -16.42
CA TYR A 177 7.05 -18.71 -16.43
C TYR A 177 8.34 -18.00 -16.82
N THR A 178 8.22 -17.04 -17.75
CA THR A 178 9.28 -16.11 -18.14
C THR A 178 8.91 -14.68 -17.78
N ARG A 179 9.90 -13.82 -17.73
CA ARG A 179 9.67 -12.39 -17.45
C ARG A 179 9.21 -11.68 -18.72
N THR A 180 8.12 -10.95 -18.60
CA THR A 180 7.61 -10.02 -19.62
C THR A 180 8.34 -8.68 -19.47
N PRO A 181 8.79 -8.06 -20.57
CA PRO A 181 9.44 -6.76 -20.52
C PRO A 181 8.60 -5.69 -19.80
N LEU A 182 9.24 -4.83 -19.00
CA LEU A 182 8.58 -3.78 -18.21
C LEU A 182 7.68 -2.88 -19.06
N ALA A 183 8.04 -2.60 -20.31
CA ALA A 183 7.23 -1.79 -21.21
C ALA A 183 5.86 -2.43 -21.52
N GLU A 184 5.83 -3.74 -21.70
CA GLU A 184 4.60 -4.50 -21.93
C GLU A 184 3.76 -4.60 -20.66
N VAL A 185 4.40 -4.82 -19.50
CA VAL A 185 3.74 -4.80 -18.19
C VAL A 185 3.10 -3.42 -17.94
N ASN A 186 3.79 -2.33 -18.24
CA ASN A 186 3.24 -0.99 -18.14
C ASN A 186 2.04 -0.77 -19.07
N THR A 187 2.12 -1.26 -20.31
CA THR A 187 1.00 -1.20 -21.27
C THR A 187 -0.21 -1.95 -20.73
N PHE A 188 0.00 -3.13 -20.15
CA PHE A 188 -1.07 -3.91 -19.53
C PHE A 188 -1.75 -3.16 -18.37
N ILE A 189 -0.94 -2.55 -17.47
CA ILE A 189 -1.45 -1.73 -16.35
C ILE A 189 -2.31 -0.57 -16.88
N ILE A 190 -1.81 0.16 -17.88
CA ILE A 190 -2.52 1.29 -18.50
C ILE A 190 -3.85 0.82 -19.09
N ASN A 191 -3.86 -0.30 -19.83
CA ASN A 191 -5.06 -0.86 -20.43
C ASN A 191 -6.11 -1.28 -19.38
N ASP A 192 -5.69 -1.90 -18.29
CA ASP A 192 -6.59 -2.25 -17.19
C ASP A 192 -7.23 -1.00 -16.58
N LEU A 193 -6.43 0.03 -16.29
CA LEU A 193 -6.92 1.27 -15.68
C LEU A 193 -7.80 2.08 -16.64
N THR A 194 -7.39 2.27 -17.88
CA THR A 194 -8.17 3.04 -18.87
C THR A 194 -9.51 2.39 -19.20
N SER A 195 -9.55 1.06 -19.29
CA SER A 195 -10.81 0.31 -19.49
C SER A 195 -11.70 0.28 -18.25
N SER A 196 -11.12 0.45 -17.06
CA SER A 196 -11.86 0.46 -15.78
C SER A 196 -12.55 1.79 -15.50
N ILE A 197 -11.87 2.92 -15.72
CA ILE A 197 -12.33 4.26 -15.35
C ILE A 197 -13.78 4.56 -15.79
N PRO A 198 -14.23 4.28 -17.02
CA PRO A 198 -15.61 4.54 -17.44
C PRO A 198 -16.67 3.74 -16.67
N ASN A 199 -16.30 2.55 -16.19
CA ASN A 199 -17.18 1.61 -15.51
C ASN A 199 -17.18 1.74 -13.98
N LEU A 200 -16.26 2.53 -13.43
CA LEU A 200 -16.19 2.80 -12.00
C LEU A 200 -17.15 3.92 -11.60
N SER A 201 -17.79 3.75 -10.45
CA SER A 201 -18.70 4.74 -9.88
C SER A 201 -17.97 6.04 -9.52
N LEU A 202 -18.72 7.14 -9.44
CA LEU A 202 -18.25 8.34 -8.74
C LEU A 202 -18.31 8.11 -7.22
N VAL A 203 -17.46 8.80 -6.47
CA VAL A 203 -17.44 8.73 -5.01
C VAL A 203 -18.75 9.17 -4.36
N THR A 204 -19.56 9.95 -5.07
CA THR A 204 -20.89 10.43 -4.64
C THR A 204 -22.01 9.42 -4.88
N ASN A 205 -21.74 8.28 -5.50
CA ASN A 205 -22.77 7.26 -5.70
C ASN A 205 -23.22 6.68 -4.34
N PRO A 206 -24.49 6.86 -3.94
CA PRO A 206 -24.97 6.42 -2.62
C PRO A 206 -24.97 4.89 -2.45
N ARG A 207 -24.84 4.13 -3.53
CA ARG A 207 -24.74 2.67 -3.51
C ARG A 207 -23.28 2.16 -3.45
N LEU A 208 -22.31 3.07 -3.50
CA LEU A 208 -20.90 2.71 -3.36
C LEU A 208 -20.60 2.50 -1.88
N ALA A 209 -20.29 1.27 -1.49
CA ALA A 209 -19.87 0.98 -0.13
C ALA A 209 -18.54 1.69 0.18
N SER A 210 -18.36 2.06 1.45
CA SER A 210 -17.14 2.71 1.91
C SER A 210 -15.91 1.84 1.64
N GLY A 211 -14.79 2.46 1.30
CA GLY A 211 -13.53 1.74 0.98
C GLY A 211 -13.47 1.10 -0.42
N ARG A 212 -14.58 1.09 -1.18
CA ARG A 212 -14.60 0.53 -2.55
C ARG A 212 -13.93 1.47 -3.56
N ILE A 213 -13.43 0.87 -4.63
CA ILE A 213 -12.75 1.61 -5.69
C ILE A 213 -13.74 2.43 -6.51
N HIS A 214 -13.45 3.71 -6.64
CA HIS A 214 -14.19 4.64 -7.48
C HIS A 214 -13.28 5.29 -8.52
N ARG A 215 -13.86 6.03 -9.45
CA ARG A 215 -13.17 6.58 -10.62
C ARG A 215 -11.88 7.34 -10.28
N ALA A 216 -11.90 8.23 -9.30
CA ALA A 216 -10.73 9.04 -8.93
C ALA A 216 -9.57 8.20 -8.38
N VAL A 217 -9.83 7.03 -7.76
CA VAL A 217 -8.77 6.12 -7.30
C VAL A 217 -8.01 5.55 -8.50
N ALA A 218 -8.73 5.08 -9.52
CA ALA A 218 -8.11 4.55 -10.74
C ALA A 218 -7.38 5.66 -11.54
N GLN A 219 -7.93 6.86 -11.58
CA GLN A 219 -7.31 8.02 -12.22
C GLN A 219 -5.99 8.41 -11.53
N GLN A 220 -5.93 8.39 -10.20
CA GLN A 220 -4.69 8.73 -9.48
C GLN A 220 -3.59 7.69 -9.72
N LEU A 221 -3.93 6.39 -9.68
CA LEU A 221 -2.97 5.33 -10.01
C LEU A 221 -2.50 5.44 -11.46
N LEU A 222 -3.42 5.73 -12.40
CA LEU A 222 -3.08 5.91 -13.81
C LEU A 222 -2.13 7.09 -14.02
N ALA A 223 -2.33 8.22 -13.31
CA ALA A 223 -1.42 9.36 -13.34
C ALA A 223 0.01 8.96 -12.89
N GLU A 224 0.13 8.15 -11.85
CA GLU A 224 1.43 7.65 -11.39
C GLU A 224 2.11 6.77 -12.44
N VAL A 225 1.36 5.87 -13.09
CA VAL A 225 1.89 4.99 -14.15
C VAL A 225 2.29 5.80 -15.37
N TYR A 226 1.52 6.80 -15.76
CA TYR A 226 1.89 7.71 -16.85
C TYR A 226 3.17 8.49 -16.55
N LEU A 227 3.38 8.94 -15.31
CA LEU A 227 4.64 9.58 -14.88
C LEU A 227 5.83 8.64 -14.99
N ARG A 228 5.67 7.35 -14.65
CA ARG A 228 6.72 6.34 -14.82
C ARG A 228 7.07 6.09 -16.27
N THR A 229 6.08 6.12 -17.15
CA THR A 229 6.24 5.82 -18.59
C THR A 229 6.54 7.07 -19.44
N GLY A 230 6.72 8.24 -18.81
CA GLY A 230 7.03 9.48 -19.52
C GLY A 230 5.84 10.15 -20.22
N GLN A 231 4.62 9.65 -20.03
CA GLN A 231 3.39 10.19 -20.60
C GLN A 231 2.84 11.35 -19.76
N ASN A 232 3.68 12.38 -19.55
CA ASN A 232 3.44 13.42 -18.55
C ASN A 232 2.16 14.23 -18.80
N ASN A 233 1.82 14.50 -20.06
CA ASN A 233 0.58 15.20 -20.40
C ASN A 233 -0.66 14.40 -19.99
N LEU A 234 -0.65 13.06 -20.18
CA LEU A 234 -1.76 12.20 -19.76
C LEU A 234 -1.84 12.10 -18.22
N ALA A 235 -0.70 12.11 -17.53
CA ALA A 235 -0.67 12.19 -16.08
C ALA A 235 -1.31 13.48 -15.56
N GLU A 236 -0.97 14.62 -16.16
CA GLU A 236 -1.58 15.91 -15.84
C GLU A 236 -3.09 15.89 -16.04
N GLN A 237 -3.57 15.35 -17.17
CA GLN A 237 -5.01 15.24 -17.44
C GLN A 237 -5.75 14.44 -16.37
N GLN A 238 -5.19 13.31 -15.90
CA GLN A 238 -5.83 12.53 -14.85
C GLN A 238 -5.89 13.30 -13.52
N CYS A 239 -4.80 13.98 -13.13
CA CYS A 239 -4.78 14.80 -11.92
C CYS A 239 -5.79 15.96 -12.01
N GLN A 240 -5.84 16.66 -13.14
CA GLN A 240 -6.78 17.75 -13.37
C GLN A 240 -8.24 17.27 -13.35
N ALA A 241 -8.52 16.06 -13.90
CA ALA A 241 -9.86 15.49 -13.86
C ALA A 241 -10.34 15.21 -12.41
N ILE A 242 -9.44 14.79 -11.52
CA ILE A 242 -9.77 14.63 -10.10
C ILE A 242 -10.02 15.99 -9.44
N ILE A 243 -9.12 16.95 -9.62
CA ILE A 243 -9.18 18.27 -9.00
C ILE A 243 -10.40 19.07 -9.48
N SER A 244 -10.61 19.13 -10.80
CA SER A 244 -11.71 19.90 -11.41
C SER A 244 -13.09 19.28 -11.15
N SER A 245 -13.15 18.01 -10.72
CA SER A 245 -14.41 17.38 -10.31
C SER A 245 -15.07 18.11 -9.13
N GLY A 246 -14.32 18.82 -8.32
CA GLY A 246 -14.79 19.50 -7.10
C GLY A 246 -15.25 18.54 -5.98
N LEU A 247 -15.12 17.22 -6.22
CA LEU A 247 -15.58 16.18 -5.27
C LEU A 247 -14.65 16.03 -4.07
N PHE A 248 -13.41 16.47 -4.18
CA PHE A 248 -12.39 16.42 -3.13
C PHE A 248 -11.91 17.83 -2.82
N LYS A 249 -11.67 18.11 -1.53
CA LYS A 249 -11.22 19.44 -1.08
C LYS A 249 -10.16 19.28 0.00
N LEU A 250 -9.14 20.14 -0.03
CA LEU A 250 -8.16 20.20 1.04
C LEU A 250 -8.80 20.63 2.36
N ILE A 251 -8.39 20.02 3.45
CA ILE A 251 -8.82 20.40 4.80
C ILE A 251 -8.04 21.67 5.21
N THR A 252 -8.77 22.75 5.49
CA THR A 252 -8.22 24.07 5.85
C THR A 252 -8.73 24.59 7.18
N ALA A 253 -9.68 23.89 7.82
CA ALA A 253 -10.26 24.24 9.10
C ALA A 253 -10.35 22.99 9.99
N ARG A 254 -10.38 23.22 11.31
CA ARG A 254 -10.58 22.18 12.32
C ARG A 254 -11.92 21.47 12.11
N TYR A 255 -11.94 20.15 12.25
CA TYR A 255 -13.16 19.35 12.09
C TYR A 255 -13.12 18.07 12.92
N GLY A 256 -14.28 17.42 13.03
CA GLY A 256 -14.44 16.10 13.60
C GLY A 256 -14.32 16.05 15.12
N VAL A 257 -14.03 14.86 15.64
CA VAL A 257 -14.21 14.51 17.07
C VAL A 257 -13.27 15.26 18.03
N ARG A 258 -12.16 15.84 17.55
CA ARG A 258 -11.21 16.60 18.37
C ARG A 258 -11.11 18.09 18.00
N SER A 259 -12.03 18.62 17.22
CA SER A 259 -11.97 20.01 16.76
C SER A 259 -11.93 21.04 17.88
N GLY A 260 -12.56 20.78 19.02
CA GLY A 260 -12.54 21.62 20.23
C GLY A 260 -11.33 21.41 21.16
N GLN A 261 -10.43 20.47 20.82
CA GLN A 261 -9.23 20.18 21.63
C GLN A 261 -8.00 20.85 21.02
N PRO A 262 -6.88 20.97 21.77
CA PRO A 262 -5.61 21.43 21.21
C PRO A 262 -5.17 20.57 20.04
N GLY A 263 -4.90 21.19 18.87
CA GLY A 263 -4.55 20.52 17.63
C GLY A 263 -4.51 21.50 16.46
N ASP A 264 -4.35 20.98 15.28
CA ASP A 264 -4.48 21.73 14.03
C ASP A 264 -5.27 20.91 12.99
N TYR A 265 -5.79 21.57 11.95
CA TYR A 265 -6.63 20.93 10.95
C TYR A 265 -5.87 19.87 10.12
N TYR A 266 -4.55 19.94 10.04
CA TYR A 266 -3.76 18.92 9.36
C TYR A 266 -3.71 17.64 10.20
N SER A 267 -3.47 17.76 11.50
CA SER A 267 -3.49 16.61 12.43
C SER A 267 -4.87 15.99 12.59
N ASP A 268 -5.95 16.79 12.44
CA ASP A 268 -7.33 16.29 12.52
C ASP A 268 -7.61 15.18 11.50
N MET A 269 -6.99 15.23 10.30
CA MET A 269 -7.19 14.20 9.26
C MET A 269 -6.79 12.79 9.70
N PHE A 270 -5.90 12.69 10.69
CA PHE A 270 -5.34 11.42 11.16
C PHE A 270 -5.91 10.97 12.50
N VAL A 271 -6.89 11.67 13.05
CA VAL A 271 -7.57 11.27 14.28
C VAL A 271 -8.58 10.17 13.98
N VAL A 272 -8.62 9.11 14.82
CA VAL A 272 -9.65 8.07 14.73
C VAL A 272 -11.03 8.73 14.85
N GLY A 273 -11.93 8.43 13.92
CA GLY A 273 -13.25 9.09 13.83
C GLY A 273 -13.28 10.30 12.88
N ASN A 274 -12.14 10.70 12.30
CA ASN A 274 -12.06 11.79 11.31
C ASN A 274 -11.52 11.32 9.95
N GLN A 275 -11.15 10.06 9.80
CA GLN A 275 -10.31 9.60 8.69
C GLN A 275 -11.11 9.36 7.40
N ARG A 276 -12.41 9.04 7.51
CA ARG A 276 -13.29 8.70 6.38
C ARG A 276 -14.01 9.92 5.83
N ARG A 277 -14.40 9.84 4.57
CA ARG A 277 -15.24 10.89 3.97
C ARG A 277 -16.55 11.10 4.74
N SER A 278 -17.19 10.02 5.18
CA SER A 278 -18.39 10.06 6.04
C SER A 278 -18.16 10.72 7.40
N GLN A 279 -16.91 10.87 7.80
CA GLN A 279 -16.47 11.53 9.05
C GLN A 279 -15.97 12.97 8.80
N GLY A 280 -16.13 13.50 7.57
CA GLY A 280 -15.74 14.86 7.20
C GLY A 280 -14.37 15.00 6.52
N ASN A 281 -13.62 13.91 6.28
CA ASN A 281 -12.36 14.00 5.55
C ASN A 281 -12.60 14.17 4.04
N THR A 282 -12.67 15.40 3.59
CA THR A 282 -12.87 15.74 2.18
C THR A 282 -11.64 15.52 1.30
N GLU A 283 -10.45 15.32 1.88
CA GLU A 283 -9.22 15.01 1.13
C GLU A 283 -9.10 13.54 0.76
N LEU A 284 -9.70 12.62 1.53
CA LEU A 284 -9.51 11.19 1.32
C LEU A 284 -10.09 10.75 -0.03
N ILE A 285 -9.25 10.19 -0.89
CA ILE A 285 -9.63 9.56 -2.15
C ILE A 285 -9.82 8.06 -1.93
N TRP A 286 -8.84 7.38 -1.33
CA TRP A 286 -8.93 5.96 -1.02
C TRP A 286 -8.27 5.64 0.31
N GLY A 287 -8.95 4.83 1.10
CA GLY A 287 -8.42 4.33 2.38
C GLY A 287 -8.83 2.89 2.63
N ILE A 288 -7.98 2.16 3.34
CA ILE A 288 -8.32 0.86 3.89
C ILE A 288 -8.92 1.09 5.27
N GLU A 289 -10.22 0.83 5.39
CA GLU A 289 -10.95 1.01 6.63
C GLU A 289 -10.69 -0.14 7.59
N GLN A 290 -10.59 0.19 8.88
CA GLN A 290 -10.40 -0.78 9.94
C GLN A 290 -11.50 -0.65 10.99
N GLN A 291 -11.92 -1.78 11.56
CA GLN A 291 -12.93 -1.82 12.59
C GLN A 291 -12.74 -3.01 13.52
N LEU A 292 -12.85 -2.76 14.83
CA LEU A 292 -12.80 -3.80 15.84
C LEU A 292 -14.02 -4.72 15.78
N ASN A 293 -13.82 -5.99 16.13
CA ASN A 293 -14.89 -6.98 16.35
C ASN A 293 -15.81 -7.21 15.13
N ILE A 294 -15.34 -6.92 13.93
CA ILE A 294 -16.03 -7.25 12.68
C ILE A 294 -15.18 -8.24 11.90
N PRO A 295 -15.76 -9.32 11.37
CA PRO A 295 -15.05 -10.26 10.49
C PRO A 295 -14.41 -9.49 9.31
N GLY A 296 -13.09 -9.68 9.11
CA GLY A 296 -12.33 -8.96 8.09
C GLY A 296 -11.93 -7.53 8.46
N GLY A 297 -12.45 -6.94 9.54
CA GLY A 297 -11.92 -5.74 10.15
C GLY A 297 -10.77 -6.12 11.07
N THR A 298 -9.54 -5.78 10.74
CA THR A 298 -8.40 -6.22 11.54
C THR A 298 -7.86 -5.13 12.44
N THR A 299 -7.29 -5.52 13.58
CA THR A 299 -6.54 -4.65 14.50
C THR A 299 -5.04 -4.87 14.37
N SER A 300 -4.60 -5.71 13.45
CA SER A 300 -3.21 -6.13 13.32
C SER A 300 -2.32 -5.16 12.52
N ALA A 301 -2.86 -4.03 12.07
CA ALA A 301 -2.07 -3.01 11.38
C ALA A 301 -0.94 -2.48 12.26
N GLN A 302 0.28 -2.46 11.73
CA GLN A 302 1.50 -2.29 12.51
C GLN A 302 2.06 -0.85 12.53
N GLN A 303 1.44 0.09 11.82
CA GLN A 303 1.96 1.45 11.64
C GLN A 303 2.26 2.16 12.96
N ARG A 304 1.36 2.05 13.97
CA ARG A 304 1.61 2.63 15.29
C ARG A 304 2.90 2.10 15.90
N ARG A 305 3.10 0.79 15.88
CA ARG A 305 4.32 0.15 16.43
C ARG A 305 5.58 0.54 15.68
N MET A 306 5.46 0.76 14.38
CA MET A 306 6.58 1.19 13.55
C MET A 306 7.01 2.62 13.86
N TRP A 307 6.04 3.55 13.92
CA TRP A 307 6.30 4.98 13.94
C TRP A 307 6.33 5.61 15.32
N ILE A 308 5.57 5.10 16.31
CA ILE A 308 5.53 5.64 17.66
C ILE A 308 6.67 5.03 18.47
N PRO A 309 7.49 5.84 19.17
CA PRO A 309 8.57 5.36 20.03
C PRO A 309 8.10 4.51 21.21
N GLY A 310 9.00 3.67 21.72
CA GLY A 310 8.78 2.87 22.93
C GLY A 310 9.03 3.66 24.22
N TYR A 311 8.57 4.90 24.30
CA TYR A 311 8.87 5.86 25.38
C TYR A 311 8.52 5.36 26.80
N TYR A 312 7.49 4.51 26.91
CA TYR A 312 7.07 3.90 28.17
C TYR A 312 8.11 2.94 28.78
N GLY A 313 9.15 2.60 28.04
CA GLY A 313 10.33 1.90 28.57
C GLY A 313 11.28 2.80 29.40
N ILE A 314 10.99 4.10 29.51
CA ILE A 314 11.71 5.04 30.39
C ILE A 314 10.98 5.11 31.72
N SER A 315 11.70 4.93 32.84
CA SER A 315 11.12 5.02 34.17
C SER A 315 10.49 6.40 34.39
N GLY A 316 9.25 6.44 34.88
CA GLY A 316 8.45 7.67 35.03
C GLY A 316 7.69 8.09 33.78
N MET A 317 7.63 7.23 32.76
CA MET A 317 6.76 7.42 31.59
C MET A 317 5.72 6.31 31.48
N LEU A 318 4.47 6.68 31.31
CA LEU A 318 3.32 5.79 31.14
C LEU A 318 2.79 5.88 29.70
N VAL A 319 2.21 4.79 29.19
CA VAL A 319 1.47 4.83 27.93
C VAL A 319 0.32 5.84 28.05
N ALA A 320 0.17 6.70 27.05
CA ALA A 320 -0.83 7.77 27.10
C ALA A 320 -1.29 8.19 25.70
N ASP A 321 -2.55 8.65 25.60
CA ASP A 321 -3.12 9.23 24.38
C ASP A 321 -2.31 10.45 23.90
N SER A 322 -1.92 11.32 24.84
CA SER A 322 -1.11 12.50 24.54
C SER A 322 0.26 12.19 23.93
N LEU A 323 0.74 10.95 24.06
CA LEU A 323 2.02 10.47 23.52
C LEU A 323 1.81 9.48 22.36
N GLY A 324 0.57 9.26 21.92
CA GLY A 324 0.24 8.46 20.76
C GLY A 324 0.05 6.96 21.02
N GLY A 325 -0.13 6.57 22.29
CA GLY A 325 -0.30 5.18 22.68
C GLY A 325 0.99 4.36 22.64
N ARG A 326 0.86 3.05 22.63
CA ARG A 326 1.99 2.13 22.66
C ARG A 326 2.65 1.99 21.28
N GLY A 327 3.91 2.38 21.17
CA GLY A 327 4.79 2.11 20.03
C GLY A 327 5.98 1.25 20.42
N ILE A 328 6.85 0.94 19.46
CA ILE A 328 8.13 0.25 19.69
C ILE A 328 9.29 1.05 19.08
N GLY A 329 8.98 1.99 18.16
CA GLY A 329 10.01 2.77 17.47
C GLY A 329 10.87 1.91 16.55
N ARG A 330 10.23 1.08 15.71
CA ARG A 330 10.95 0.27 14.70
C ARG A 330 11.73 1.15 13.73
N MET A 331 11.15 2.30 13.41
CA MET A 331 11.71 3.33 12.54
C MET A 331 11.74 4.67 13.26
N ARG A 332 12.65 5.52 12.86
CA ARG A 332 12.67 6.93 13.23
C ARG A 332 12.97 7.80 12.02
N LEU A 333 12.69 9.08 12.13
CA LEU A 333 12.96 10.05 11.07
C LEU A 333 14.46 10.18 10.82
N SER A 334 14.85 10.37 9.56
CA SER A 334 16.22 10.76 9.24
C SER A 334 16.51 12.17 9.80
N ASN A 335 17.78 12.46 10.09
CA ASN A 335 18.19 13.77 10.58
C ASN A 335 17.83 14.89 9.58
N TRP A 336 17.78 14.58 8.29
CA TRP A 336 17.33 15.52 7.28
C TRP A 336 15.86 15.90 7.49
N VAL A 337 14.99 14.92 7.68
CA VAL A 337 13.55 15.16 7.93
C VAL A 337 13.33 15.92 9.23
N ASP A 338 14.01 15.50 10.30
CA ASP A 338 13.77 16.08 11.63
C ASP A 338 14.28 17.52 11.77
N TYR A 339 15.45 17.82 11.20
CA TYR A 339 16.14 19.09 11.48
C TYR A 339 16.22 20.06 10.30
N ARG A 340 16.00 19.62 9.05
CA ARG A 340 16.29 20.43 7.86
C ARG A 340 15.13 20.59 6.89
N LEU A 341 14.15 19.68 6.91
CA LEU A 341 13.10 19.66 5.89
C LEU A 341 12.06 20.75 6.09
N PHE A 342 11.62 20.97 7.32
CA PHE A 342 10.47 21.81 7.60
C PHE A 342 10.87 23.22 8.03
N ALA A 343 10.21 24.24 7.45
CA ALA A 343 10.26 25.60 7.96
C ALA A 343 9.48 25.76 9.28
N ALA A 344 9.82 26.78 10.05
CA ALA A 344 9.20 26.99 11.37
C ALA A 344 7.70 27.34 11.30
N ASN A 345 7.28 28.01 10.22
CA ASN A 345 5.89 28.43 9.97
C ASN A 345 5.03 27.31 9.32
N ASP A 346 5.63 26.20 8.88
CA ASP A 346 4.89 25.09 8.29
C ASP A 346 4.08 24.34 9.36
N ILE A 347 2.75 24.31 9.21
CA ILE A 347 1.86 23.65 10.17
C ILE A 347 2.17 22.13 10.31
N ARG A 348 2.72 21.51 9.26
CA ARG A 348 3.14 20.10 9.28
C ARG A 348 4.33 19.86 10.21
N ASN A 349 5.03 20.93 10.60
CA ASN A 349 6.10 20.94 11.58
C ASN A 349 5.60 21.16 13.04
N SER A 350 4.31 21.38 13.22
CA SER A 350 3.75 21.63 14.55
C SER A 350 3.94 20.41 15.48
N LYS A 351 3.89 20.66 16.79
CA LYS A 351 3.95 19.58 17.80
C LYS A 351 2.82 18.56 17.69
N TYR A 352 1.76 18.89 16.96
CA TYR A 352 0.61 18.01 16.72
C TYR A 352 0.82 17.08 15.51
N ASN A 353 1.81 17.36 14.65
CA ASN A 353 2.15 16.58 13.48
C ASN A 353 3.52 15.89 13.61
N LEU A 354 4.47 16.56 14.28
CA LEU A 354 5.82 16.08 14.48
C LEU A 354 6.24 16.34 15.93
N ARG A 355 6.23 15.29 16.74
CA ARG A 355 6.60 15.39 18.15
C ARG A 355 8.09 15.18 18.33
N ARG A 356 8.74 16.15 18.98
CA ARG A 356 10.18 16.14 19.27
C ARG A 356 10.51 16.16 20.75
N ARG A 357 9.55 16.47 21.61
CA ARG A 357 9.78 16.65 23.05
C ARG A 357 8.89 15.74 23.86
N PHE A 358 9.48 15.13 24.88
CA PHE A 358 8.82 14.25 25.82
C PHE A 358 8.96 14.82 27.23
N TYR A 359 7.96 14.61 28.05
CA TYR A 359 7.93 15.03 29.46
C TYR A 359 7.46 13.85 30.28
N TYR A 360 8.07 13.66 31.45
CA TYR A 360 7.65 12.62 32.39
C TYR A 360 6.19 12.79 32.75
N ASN A 361 5.38 11.76 32.53
CA ASN A 361 3.93 11.81 32.64
C ASN A 361 3.35 10.87 33.72
N ASP A 362 4.23 10.17 34.48
CA ASP A 362 3.81 9.43 35.66
C ASP A 362 3.73 10.38 36.87
N PRO A 363 2.53 10.64 37.46
CA PRO A 363 2.38 11.51 38.63
C PRO A 363 3.16 11.04 39.86
N LYS A 364 3.53 9.75 39.92
CA LYS A 364 4.33 9.17 41.02
C LYS A 364 5.83 9.39 40.84
N SER A 365 6.26 9.84 39.68
CA SER A 365 7.66 10.10 39.40
C SER A 365 8.13 11.41 40.03
N ALA A 366 9.26 11.42 40.70
CA ALA A 366 9.94 12.65 41.20
C ALA A 366 10.30 13.62 40.05
N ASN A 367 10.24 13.16 38.81
CA ASN A 367 10.52 13.96 37.63
C ASN A 367 9.24 14.38 36.86
N TYR A 368 8.05 14.14 37.42
CA TYR A 368 6.78 14.48 36.75
C TYR A 368 6.79 15.91 36.20
N GLY A 369 6.36 16.06 34.95
CA GLY A 369 6.31 17.33 34.22
C GLY A 369 7.65 17.88 33.73
N LYS A 370 8.81 17.31 34.17
CA LYS A 370 10.11 17.71 33.63
C LYS A 370 10.36 17.10 32.25
N ARG A 371 11.20 17.77 31.46
CA ARG A 371 11.59 17.24 30.13
C ARG A 371 12.43 15.97 30.28
N VAL A 372 12.13 14.95 29.49
CA VAL A 372 12.95 13.74 29.40
C VAL A 372 14.19 14.04 28.56
N ILE A 373 15.35 13.75 29.08
CA ILE A 373 16.63 13.80 28.38
C ILE A 373 17.13 12.38 28.23
N ALA A 374 17.13 11.88 27.01
CA ALA A 374 17.63 10.55 26.71
C ALA A 374 19.08 10.57 26.25
N THR A 375 19.78 9.47 26.51
CA THR A 375 21.18 9.24 26.11
C THR A 375 21.30 7.83 25.52
N GLY A 376 22.38 7.58 24.78
CA GLY A 376 22.68 6.26 24.28
C GLY A 376 21.56 5.67 23.38
N SER A 377 21.27 4.40 23.56
CA SER A 377 20.28 3.67 22.77
C SER A 377 18.84 4.18 22.93
N ASP A 378 18.51 4.85 24.05
CA ASP A 378 17.18 5.41 24.27
C ASP A 378 16.84 6.51 23.26
N THR A 379 17.84 7.17 22.68
CA THR A 379 17.65 8.16 21.60
C THR A 379 17.27 7.51 20.27
N LEU A 380 17.46 6.21 20.14
CA LEU A 380 17.21 5.51 18.86
C LEU A 380 15.75 5.09 18.69
N PHE A 381 15.07 4.68 19.78
CA PHE A 381 13.73 4.11 19.66
C PHE A 381 12.77 4.44 20.83
N ARG A 382 13.27 5.04 21.94
CA ARG A 382 12.43 5.41 23.09
C ARG A 382 12.08 6.89 23.11
N ILE A 383 13.08 7.75 23.02
CA ILE A 383 12.91 9.22 23.07
C ILE A 383 13.47 9.81 21.78
N THR A 384 12.74 9.65 20.72
CA THR A 384 13.13 10.08 19.37
C THR A 384 11.96 10.82 18.71
N PRO A 385 12.23 11.81 17.85
CA PRO A 385 11.19 12.48 17.09
C PRO A 385 10.35 11.51 16.26
N TYR A 386 9.04 11.77 16.19
CA TYR A 386 8.12 10.92 15.43
C TYR A 386 6.93 11.70 14.85
N ILE A 387 6.37 11.18 13.77
CA ILE A 387 5.12 11.68 13.18
C ILE A 387 3.92 11.16 13.97
N THR A 388 2.95 12.02 14.24
CA THR A 388 1.76 11.68 15.02
C THR A 388 0.63 11.07 14.19
N LYS A 389 0.78 11.01 12.88
CA LYS A 389 -0.24 10.45 11.95
C LYS A 389 -0.72 9.06 12.39
N TRP A 390 0.15 8.27 13.00
CA TRP A 390 -0.17 6.92 13.48
C TRP A 390 -0.44 6.84 14.98
N ALA A 391 -0.47 7.98 15.67
CA ALA A 391 -0.82 8.03 17.09
C ALA A 391 -2.25 7.52 17.33
N MET A 392 -2.39 6.58 18.25
CA MET A 392 -3.66 6.03 18.67
C MET A 392 -3.51 5.42 20.07
N TYR A 393 -4.46 5.72 20.94
CA TYR A 393 -4.54 5.17 22.29
C TYR A 393 -5.89 4.49 22.47
N ASP A 394 -5.87 3.29 23.00
CA ASP A 394 -7.06 2.54 23.38
C ASP A 394 -6.99 2.25 24.89
N PRO A 395 -7.82 2.88 25.72
CA PRO A 395 -7.79 2.63 27.16
C PRO A 395 -8.29 1.23 27.55
N ALA A 396 -9.02 0.54 26.65
CA ALA A 396 -9.46 -0.83 26.88
C ALA A 396 -8.37 -1.86 26.56
N ASP A 397 -7.39 -1.49 25.73
CA ASP A 397 -6.24 -2.32 25.36
C ASP A 397 -4.96 -1.47 25.25
N GLU A 398 -4.53 -0.94 26.38
CA GLU A 398 -3.40 0.01 26.48
C GLU A 398 -2.11 -0.53 25.87
N PHE A 399 -1.87 -1.84 26.01
CA PHE A 399 -0.69 -2.52 25.51
C PHE A 399 -0.93 -3.32 24.21
N GLY A 400 -2.08 -3.15 23.59
CA GLY A 400 -2.45 -3.81 22.34
C GLY A 400 -1.43 -3.64 21.21
N TYR A 401 -1.35 -4.66 20.38
CA TYR A 401 -0.36 -4.71 19.29
C TYR A 401 -0.77 -3.91 18.06
N GLY A 402 -2.03 -3.93 17.71
CA GLY A 402 -2.55 -3.35 16.49
C GLY A 402 -3.04 -1.92 16.62
N THR A 403 -3.56 -1.41 15.55
CA THR A 403 -4.28 -0.13 15.50
C THR A 403 -5.55 -0.28 14.67
N ILE A 404 -6.59 0.44 15.08
CA ILE A 404 -7.85 0.56 14.33
C ILE A 404 -7.89 1.83 13.46
N LYS A 405 -6.75 2.50 13.31
CA LYS A 405 -6.66 3.64 12.38
C LYS A 405 -6.80 3.16 10.96
N ASP A 406 -7.68 3.81 10.22
CA ASP A 406 -7.76 3.62 8.78
C ASP A 406 -6.42 4.01 8.12
N ILE A 407 -6.11 3.36 7.01
CA ILE A 407 -4.87 3.58 6.27
C ILE A 407 -5.20 4.47 5.07
N PRO A 408 -4.79 5.74 5.05
CA PRO A 408 -4.97 6.59 3.88
C PRO A 408 -4.03 6.11 2.77
N MET A 409 -4.62 5.57 1.70
CA MET A 409 -3.89 5.07 0.53
C MET A 409 -3.64 6.18 -0.49
N MET A 410 -4.64 7.03 -0.70
CA MET A 410 -4.60 8.14 -1.64
C MET A 410 -5.41 9.31 -1.10
N ARG A 411 -4.88 10.52 -1.20
CA ARG A 411 -5.59 11.74 -0.86
C ARG A 411 -5.23 12.89 -1.80
N LEU A 412 -6.06 13.93 -1.83
CA LEU A 412 -5.95 15.05 -2.78
C LEU A 412 -4.58 15.75 -2.72
N GLY A 413 -3.95 15.80 -1.54
CA GLY A 413 -2.59 16.34 -1.42
C GLY A 413 -1.59 15.64 -2.33
N GLU A 414 -1.67 14.33 -2.46
CA GLU A 414 -0.84 13.59 -3.39
C GLU A 414 -1.19 13.88 -4.85
N THR A 415 -2.47 14.07 -5.19
CA THR A 415 -2.88 14.44 -6.56
C THR A 415 -2.21 15.73 -7.01
N TYR A 416 -2.13 16.74 -6.14
CA TYR A 416 -1.40 17.99 -6.44
C TYR A 416 0.11 17.78 -6.64
N LEU A 417 0.72 16.85 -5.90
CA LEU A 417 2.14 16.52 -6.05
C LEU A 417 2.43 15.75 -7.35
N LEU A 418 1.54 14.85 -7.76
CA LEU A 418 1.62 14.18 -9.06
C LEU A 418 1.42 15.17 -10.21
N LEU A 419 0.49 16.12 -10.04
CA LEU A 419 0.28 17.22 -10.99
C LEU A 419 1.53 18.08 -11.14
N ALA A 420 2.13 18.49 -10.03
CA ALA A 420 3.37 19.28 -10.04
C ALA A 420 4.53 18.54 -10.71
N GLU A 421 4.65 17.20 -10.47
CA GLU A 421 5.66 16.37 -11.14
C GLU A 421 5.41 16.30 -12.65
N ALA A 422 4.15 16.14 -13.06
CA ALA A 422 3.78 16.10 -14.48
C ALA A 422 4.12 17.42 -15.19
N GLN A 423 3.75 18.54 -14.59
CA GLN A 423 4.03 19.87 -15.10
C GLN A 423 5.53 20.17 -15.15
N PHE A 424 6.28 19.80 -14.11
CA PHE A 424 7.73 19.91 -14.10
C PHE A 424 8.38 19.13 -15.26
N LYS A 425 7.97 17.87 -15.46
CA LYS A 425 8.51 17.01 -16.54
C LYS A 425 8.15 17.52 -17.95
N GLN A 426 7.15 18.38 -18.07
CA GLN A 426 6.78 19.06 -19.31
C GLN A 426 7.48 20.42 -19.49
N GLY A 427 8.31 20.84 -18.53
CA GLY A 427 8.93 22.16 -18.52
C GLY A 427 8.02 23.32 -18.06
N ASN A 428 6.78 23.02 -17.66
CA ASN A 428 5.86 24.01 -17.10
C ASN A 428 6.16 24.26 -15.61
N LEU A 429 7.26 24.96 -15.34
CA LEU A 429 7.72 25.23 -13.98
C LEU A 429 6.76 26.15 -13.21
N ALA A 430 6.13 27.10 -13.90
CA ALA A 430 5.15 28.00 -13.30
C ALA A 430 3.89 27.22 -12.83
N GLY A 431 3.39 26.31 -13.67
CA GLY A 431 2.29 25.41 -13.30
C GLY A 431 2.64 24.52 -12.10
N ALA A 432 3.85 23.94 -12.13
CA ALA A 432 4.33 23.09 -11.02
C ALA A 432 4.44 23.88 -9.70
N ALA A 433 4.95 25.13 -9.75
CA ALA A 433 4.98 26.01 -8.58
C ALA A 433 3.56 26.33 -8.07
N ALA A 434 2.63 26.64 -8.98
CA ALA A 434 1.24 26.88 -8.61
C ALA A 434 0.60 25.66 -7.92
N SER A 435 0.79 24.44 -8.47
CA SER A 435 0.28 23.20 -7.89
C SER A 435 0.85 22.93 -6.49
N ILE A 436 2.14 23.16 -6.28
CA ILE A 436 2.78 23.03 -4.96
C ILE A 436 2.28 24.11 -4.01
N ASN A 437 2.10 25.34 -4.48
CA ASN A 437 1.66 26.46 -3.65
C ASN A 437 0.25 26.26 -3.09
N VAL A 438 -0.61 25.48 -3.74
CA VAL A 438 -1.90 25.06 -3.15
C VAL A 438 -1.69 24.34 -1.81
N LEU A 439 -0.75 23.41 -1.76
CA LEU A 439 -0.41 22.66 -0.53
C LEU A 439 0.31 23.54 0.49
N ARG A 440 1.23 24.39 0.03
CA ARG A 440 2.00 25.28 0.89
C ARG A 440 1.12 26.36 1.52
N THR A 441 0.14 26.88 0.78
CA THR A 441 -0.90 27.79 1.34
C THR A 441 -1.68 27.11 2.44
N ARG A 442 -2.19 25.88 2.20
CA ARG A 442 -2.86 25.09 3.23
C ARG A 442 -1.93 24.83 4.43
N ALA A 443 -0.66 24.57 4.18
CA ALA A 443 0.34 24.31 5.22
C ALA A 443 0.85 25.58 5.93
N LYS A 444 0.43 26.78 5.53
CA LYS A 444 0.96 28.06 6.01
C LYS A 444 2.47 28.23 5.79
N ALA A 445 3.02 27.50 4.84
CA ALA A 445 4.42 27.58 4.46
C ALA A 445 4.62 28.65 3.38
N ASP A 446 5.84 29.18 3.28
CA ASP A 446 6.19 30.21 2.29
C ASP A 446 5.94 29.71 0.86
N GLN A 447 5.46 30.58 -0.01
CA GLN A 447 5.21 30.27 -1.41
C GLN A 447 6.53 30.12 -2.17
N VAL A 448 6.50 29.35 -3.25
CA VAL A 448 7.64 29.12 -4.14
C VAL A 448 7.37 29.66 -5.53
N THR A 449 8.44 29.99 -6.24
CA THR A 449 8.42 30.47 -7.62
C THR A 449 8.79 29.34 -8.59
N ALA A 450 8.65 29.59 -9.89
CA ALA A 450 9.12 28.67 -10.93
C ALA A 450 10.62 28.34 -10.81
N GLY A 451 11.43 29.31 -10.34
CA GLY A 451 12.88 29.13 -10.17
C GLY A 451 13.26 28.15 -9.06
N ASP A 452 12.38 27.91 -8.11
CA ASP A 452 12.60 26.98 -7.01
C ASP A 452 12.28 25.52 -7.39
N ILE A 453 11.58 25.32 -8.52
CA ILE A 453 11.04 24.01 -8.87
C ILE A 453 12.12 23.11 -9.51
N THR A 454 12.45 22.06 -8.80
CA THR A 454 13.26 20.94 -9.25
C THR A 454 12.59 19.62 -8.86
N LEU A 455 13.00 18.50 -9.46
CA LEU A 455 12.49 17.20 -9.01
C LEU A 455 12.79 16.96 -7.51
N ASN A 456 13.97 17.36 -7.06
CA ASN A 456 14.34 17.27 -5.63
C ASN A 456 13.41 18.09 -4.75
N PHE A 457 13.05 19.31 -5.17
CA PHE A 457 12.10 20.14 -4.41
C PHE A 457 10.71 19.50 -4.33
N ILE A 458 10.20 18.95 -5.45
CA ILE A 458 8.91 18.23 -5.48
C ILE A 458 8.95 17.01 -4.54
N LEU A 459 10.04 16.26 -4.54
CA LEU A 459 10.22 15.10 -3.64
C LEU A 459 10.34 15.52 -2.17
N ASP A 460 10.92 16.69 -1.88
CA ASP A 460 10.94 17.28 -0.55
C ASP A 460 9.52 17.67 -0.10
N GLU A 461 8.74 18.28 -0.99
CA GLU A 461 7.35 18.62 -0.69
C GLU A 461 6.48 17.37 -0.50
N ARG A 462 6.73 16.30 -1.29
CA ARG A 462 6.10 14.98 -1.04
C ARG A 462 6.43 14.46 0.36
N THR A 463 7.67 14.61 0.81
CA THR A 463 8.04 14.18 2.16
C THR A 463 7.30 15.01 3.22
N ARG A 464 7.24 16.35 3.07
CA ARG A 464 6.50 17.21 4.01
C ARG A 464 5.04 16.80 4.13
N GLU A 465 4.45 16.46 3.00
CA GLU A 465 3.02 16.16 2.89
C GLU A 465 2.68 14.72 3.28
N LEU A 466 3.44 13.74 2.79
CA LEU A 466 3.06 12.33 2.77
C LEU A 466 3.92 11.42 3.66
N ILE A 467 4.84 12.00 4.46
CA ILE A 467 5.68 11.16 5.34
C ILE A 467 4.81 10.25 6.21
N GLY A 468 5.15 8.97 6.21
CA GLY A 468 4.43 7.92 6.91
C GLY A 468 3.16 7.41 6.22
N GLU A 469 2.71 8.03 5.15
CA GLU A 469 1.58 7.59 4.32
C GLU A 469 2.09 6.89 3.05
N GLU A 470 2.93 7.60 2.25
CA GLU A 470 3.47 7.01 1.02
C GLU A 470 4.46 5.89 1.31
N GLN A 471 4.53 4.92 0.41
CA GLN A 471 5.60 3.92 0.37
C GLN A 471 6.81 4.55 -0.33
N ARG A 472 7.66 5.24 0.43
CA ARG A 472 8.72 6.12 -0.07
C ARG A 472 9.64 5.47 -1.10
N ARG A 473 9.98 4.19 -0.89
CA ARG A 473 10.80 3.43 -1.84
C ARG A 473 10.19 3.41 -3.24
N LEU A 474 8.89 3.17 -3.37
CA LEU A 474 8.22 3.15 -4.69
C LEU A 474 8.38 4.49 -5.41
N THR A 475 8.18 5.60 -4.70
CA THR A 475 8.35 6.95 -5.25
C THR A 475 9.78 7.18 -5.75
N LEU A 476 10.79 6.83 -4.93
CA LEU A 476 12.19 7.08 -5.28
C LEU A 476 12.68 6.16 -6.41
N VAL A 477 12.20 4.92 -6.47
CA VAL A 477 12.49 4.00 -7.58
C VAL A 477 11.84 4.51 -8.87
N ARG A 478 10.54 4.87 -8.82
CA ARG A 478 9.79 5.40 -9.97
C ARG A 478 10.41 6.67 -10.55
N THR A 479 10.94 7.52 -9.69
CA THR A 479 11.58 8.79 -10.10
C THR A 479 13.06 8.67 -10.43
N GLY A 480 13.67 7.48 -10.28
CA GLY A 480 15.08 7.23 -10.52
C GLY A 480 16.03 7.89 -9.51
N THR A 481 15.54 8.23 -8.31
CA THR A 481 16.28 9.04 -7.34
C THR A 481 16.68 8.29 -6.07
N LEU A 482 16.37 6.99 -5.94
CA LEU A 482 16.61 6.22 -4.73
C LEU A 482 18.07 6.33 -4.26
N VAL A 483 19.01 6.03 -5.12
CA VAL A 483 20.45 5.97 -4.74
C VAL A 483 20.98 7.36 -4.41
N GLU A 484 20.76 8.34 -5.30
CA GLU A 484 21.29 9.70 -5.12
C GLU A 484 20.73 10.35 -3.86
N ARG A 485 19.41 10.37 -3.72
CA ARG A 485 18.77 11.03 -2.57
C ARG A 485 19.09 10.37 -1.25
N THR A 486 19.07 9.03 -1.20
CA THR A 486 19.37 8.30 0.02
C THR A 486 20.81 8.56 0.45
N ASN A 487 21.77 8.45 -0.45
CA ASN A 487 23.19 8.67 -0.12
C ASN A 487 23.44 10.13 0.32
N ARG A 488 22.78 11.09 -0.30
CA ARG A 488 22.95 12.51 0.02
C ARG A 488 22.27 12.91 1.34
N LEU A 489 21.08 12.40 1.63
CA LEU A 489 20.24 12.86 2.73
C LEU A 489 20.27 11.94 3.96
N ASN A 490 20.63 10.66 3.77
CA ASN A 490 20.61 9.63 4.80
C ASN A 490 21.80 8.66 4.73
N GLY A 491 22.85 8.96 3.97
CA GLY A 491 23.96 8.06 3.71
C GLY A 491 24.70 7.56 4.94
N ALA A 492 24.72 8.35 6.03
CA ALA A 492 25.33 7.94 7.30
C ALA A 492 24.61 6.74 7.98
N SER A 493 23.37 6.44 7.61
CA SER A 493 22.54 5.38 8.21
C SER A 493 22.24 4.23 7.24
N VAL A 494 22.85 4.25 6.05
CA VAL A 494 22.59 3.28 4.96
C VAL A 494 23.92 2.76 4.44
N SER A 495 24.06 1.44 4.33
CA SER A 495 25.28 0.79 3.88
C SER A 495 25.06 0.05 2.55
N GLY A 496 26.00 0.14 1.63
CA GLY A 496 26.06 -0.69 0.41
C GLY A 496 24.98 -0.40 -0.64
N LEU A 497 24.27 0.74 -0.56
CA LEU A 497 23.26 1.12 -1.55
C LEU A 497 23.92 1.54 -2.86
N THR A 498 23.61 0.81 -3.92
CA THR A 498 24.09 1.05 -5.29
C THR A 498 22.96 0.93 -6.31
N GLN A 499 23.22 1.15 -7.59
CA GLN A 499 22.24 0.98 -8.67
C GLN A 499 21.65 -0.44 -8.75
N LYS A 500 22.41 -1.47 -8.36
CA LYS A 500 21.91 -2.84 -8.21
C LYS A 500 20.63 -2.91 -7.39
N ASN A 501 20.54 -2.10 -6.32
CA ASN A 501 19.48 -2.18 -5.31
C ASN A 501 18.24 -1.34 -5.65
N VAL A 502 18.23 -0.70 -6.83
CA VAL A 502 17.02 -0.01 -7.33
C VAL A 502 15.89 -1.00 -7.55
N LEU A 503 16.21 -2.15 -8.16
CA LEU A 503 15.28 -3.27 -8.23
C LEU A 503 15.56 -4.27 -7.11
N LEU A 504 14.54 -4.95 -6.63
CA LEU A 504 14.65 -6.08 -5.71
C LEU A 504 15.05 -7.35 -6.48
N PRO A 505 15.68 -8.31 -5.79
CA PRO A 505 15.94 -9.61 -6.40
C PRO A 505 14.66 -10.36 -6.70
N ILE A 506 14.60 -11.07 -7.81
CA ILE A 506 13.58 -12.10 -8.04
C ILE A 506 13.81 -13.21 -7.00
N PRO A 507 12.78 -13.60 -6.23
CA PRO A 507 12.97 -14.57 -5.15
C PRO A 507 13.54 -15.89 -5.64
N GLN A 508 14.53 -16.42 -4.93
CA GLN A 508 15.20 -17.68 -5.34
C GLN A 508 14.23 -18.84 -5.42
N THR A 509 13.28 -18.92 -4.49
CA THR A 509 12.25 -19.97 -4.48
C THR A 509 11.39 -19.97 -5.75
N GLU A 510 11.05 -18.79 -6.27
CA GLU A 510 10.28 -18.67 -7.51
C GLU A 510 11.11 -19.13 -8.73
N ARG A 511 12.41 -18.79 -8.74
CA ARG A 511 13.31 -19.22 -9.80
C ARG A 511 13.50 -20.73 -9.80
N ASP A 512 13.66 -21.33 -8.63
CA ASP A 512 13.83 -22.78 -8.47
C ASP A 512 12.57 -23.53 -8.88
N LEU A 513 11.38 -23.06 -8.49
CA LEU A 513 10.10 -23.61 -8.91
C LEU A 513 9.85 -23.52 -10.43
N ASN A 514 10.46 -22.55 -11.11
CA ASN A 514 10.39 -22.37 -12.55
C ASN A 514 11.58 -23.01 -13.30
N ASN A 515 12.30 -23.97 -12.70
CA ASN A 515 13.43 -24.67 -13.33
C ASN A 515 14.49 -23.71 -13.89
N GLY A 516 14.66 -22.54 -13.28
CA GLY A 516 15.60 -21.50 -13.74
C GLY A 516 15.13 -20.67 -14.94
N ALA A 517 13.91 -20.87 -15.46
CA ALA A 517 13.36 -20.08 -16.56
C ALA A 517 13.17 -18.60 -16.20
N LEU A 518 12.97 -18.27 -14.91
CA LEU A 518 12.97 -16.89 -14.43
C LEU A 518 14.40 -16.38 -14.28
N SER A 519 14.80 -15.45 -15.13
CA SER A 519 16.09 -14.77 -15.00
C SER A 519 16.11 -13.85 -13.78
N GLN A 520 17.30 -13.58 -13.24
CA GLN A 520 17.50 -12.69 -12.10
C GLN A 520 17.70 -11.23 -12.54
N ASN A 521 17.41 -10.28 -11.67
CA ASN A 521 17.81 -8.89 -11.85
C ASN A 521 19.35 -8.75 -11.78
N PRO A 522 19.95 -7.85 -12.58
CA PRO A 522 21.42 -7.72 -12.64
C PRO A 522 22.04 -7.48 -11.27
N GLY A 523 23.09 -8.24 -10.98
CA GLY A 523 23.88 -8.12 -9.75
C GLY A 523 23.42 -9.01 -8.58
N TYR A 524 22.30 -9.76 -8.71
CA TYR A 524 21.84 -10.71 -7.69
C TYR A 524 22.09 -12.16 -8.07
#